data_bc5e6adf2e0c380ca8e0b8abf144aa74
#
_entry.id   bc5e6adf2e0c380ca8e0b8abf144aa74
#
_cell.length_a   1.000
_cell.length_b   1.000
_cell.length_c   1.000
_cell.angle_alpha   90.00
_cell.angle_beta   90.00
_cell.angle_gamma   90.00
#
_symmetry.space_group_name_H-M   'P 1'
#
loop_
_entity.id
_entity.type
_entity.pdbx_description
1 polymer ?
#
loop_
_entity_poly.entity_id
_entity_poly.type
_entity_poly.pdbx_seq_one_letter_code
_entity_poly.pdbx_strand_id
1 'polypeptide(L)'
;MDWLEALILGLIQGLTEYLPVSSSGHLAIGAKLFGLSGEENLAFTVAVHVATVLSTLVILWKEIVWLFKGFFMFKWNDEMKYVVNILISMIPVPVVGFLFKDTVEEIFGSGLLVVGICLLVTAALLAFAYFAKPRQKEKISMLDAFIIGIAQA
;
A
#
# COMPACT_ATOMS: atom_id res chain seq x y z
N MET A 1 3.60 -20.43 14.22
CA MET A 1 4.40 -20.12 13.01
C MET A 1 5.86 -20.46 13.31
N ASP A 2 6.48 -21.27 12.47
CA ASP A 2 7.89 -21.60 12.63
C ASP A 2 8.80 -20.54 11.94
N TRP A 3 10.12 -20.65 12.14
CA TRP A 3 11.07 -19.66 11.61
C TRP A 3 11.16 -19.69 10.07
N LEU A 4 10.93 -20.86 9.44
CA LEU A 4 10.98 -21.02 7.98
C LEU A 4 9.75 -20.39 7.32
N GLU A 5 8.57 -20.62 7.90
CA GLU A 5 7.32 -19.97 7.49
C GLU A 5 7.45 -18.44 7.58
N ALA A 6 7.99 -17.95 8.70
CA ALA A 6 8.24 -16.52 8.89
C ALA A 6 9.22 -15.95 7.86
N LEU A 7 10.29 -16.68 7.54
CA LEU A 7 11.27 -16.28 6.54
C LEU A 7 10.63 -16.19 5.14
N ILE A 8 9.87 -17.23 4.74
CA ILE A 8 9.22 -17.27 3.43
C ILE A 8 8.19 -16.13 3.31
N LEU A 9 7.34 -15.95 4.31
CA LEU A 9 6.34 -14.86 4.29
C LEU A 9 6.99 -13.48 4.34
N GLY A 10 8.07 -13.32 5.09
CA GLY A 10 8.86 -12.09 5.11
C GLY A 10 9.50 -11.76 3.77
N LEU A 11 10.00 -12.76 3.04
CA LEU A 11 10.51 -12.61 1.67
C LEU A 11 9.38 -12.24 0.70
N ILE A 12 8.22 -12.89 0.79
CA ILE A 12 7.04 -12.55 0.00
C ILE A 12 6.67 -11.08 0.25
N GLN A 13 6.56 -10.65 1.50
CA GLN A 13 6.28 -9.26 1.84
C GLN A 13 7.32 -8.31 1.24
N GLY A 14 8.60 -8.55 1.46
CA GLY A 14 9.67 -7.67 0.99
C GLY A 14 9.74 -7.55 -0.53
N LEU A 15 9.40 -8.61 -1.28
CA LEU A 15 9.38 -8.59 -2.73
C LEU A 15 8.10 -7.94 -3.30
N THR A 16 6.96 -8.15 -2.66
CA THR A 16 5.66 -7.73 -3.20
C THR A 16 5.21 -6.35 -2.72
N GLU A 17 5.74 -5.85 -1.60
CA GLU A 17 5.35 -4.54 -1.05
C GLU A 17 5.73 -3.37 -1.96
N TYR A 18 6.91 -3.45 -2.58
CA TYR A 18 7.40 -2.38 -3.46
C TYR A 18 6.90 -2.50 -4.91
N LEU A 19 6.25 -3.60 -5.22
CA LEU A 19 5.58 -3.82 -6.50
C LEU A 19 4.07 -3.57 -6.34
N PRO A 20 3.39 -3.02 -7.35
CA PRO A 20 1.95 -2.77 -7.27
C PRO A 20 1.13 -4.06 -7.47
N VAL A 21 1.44 -5.13 -6.70
CA VAL A 21 0.87 -6.48 -6.86
C VAL A 21 0.09 -6.97 -5.65
N SER A 22 -0.19 -6.11 -4.67
CA SER A 22 -0.87 -6.44 -3.42
C SER A 22 -0.11 -7.42 -2.52
N SER A 23 0.79 -6.92 -1.69
CA SER A 23 1.52 -7.73 -0.70
C SER A 23 0.59 -8.44 0.28
N SER A 24 -0.46 -7.76 0.75
CA SER A 24 -1.46 -8.34 1.64
C SER A 24 -2.17 -9.55 1.03
N GLY A 25 -2.49 -9.50 -0.27
CA GLY A 25 -3.07 -10.63 -1.00
C GLY A 25 -2.13 -11.83 -1.05
N HIS A 26 -0.85 -11.59 -1.31
CA HIS A 26 0.18 -12.64 -1.34
C HIS A 26 0.42 -13.23 0.06
N LEU A 27 0.46 -12.39 1.10
CA LEU A 27 0.57 -12.86 2.49
C LEU A 27 -0.64 -13.71 2.90
N ALA A 28 -1.87 -13.31 2.52
CA ALA A 28 -3.07 -14.07 2.82
C ALA A 28 -3.03 -15.47 2.17
N ILE A 29 -2.57 -15.57 0.92
CA ILE A 29 -2.39 -16.85 0.24
C ILE A 29 -1.31 -17.68 0.95
N GLY A 30 -0.14 -17.08 1.22
CA GLY A 30 0.96 -17.76 1.88
C GLY A 30 0.60 -18.25 3.28
N ALA A 31 -0.07 -17.42 4.09
CA ALA A 31 -0.55 -17.80 5.40
C ALA A 31 -1.52 -18.99 5.35
N LYS A 32 -2.42 -18.99 4.37
CA LYS A 32 -3.37 -20.09 4.18
C LYS A 32 -2.67 -21.39 3.75
N LEU A 33 -1.67 -21.31 2.90
CA LEU A 33 -0.89 -22.49 2.46
C LEU A 33 -0.13 -23.13 3.63
N PHE A 34 0.34 -22.33 4.58
CA PHE A 34 0.98 -22.81 5.81
C PHE A 34 -0.01 -23.14 6.92
N GLY A 35 -1.32 -22.99 6.70
CA GLY A 35 -2.35 -23.26 7.73
C GLY A 35 -2.33 -22.25 8.88
N LEU A 36 -1.75 -21.09 8.69
CA LEU A 36 -1.65 -20.04 9.70
C LEU A 36 -2.97 -19.28 9.83
N SER A 37 -3.42 -19.06 11.05
CA SER A 37 -4.64 -18.30 11.35
C SER A 37 -4.54 -17.67 12.75
N GLY A 38 -5.44 -16.70 13.02
CA GLY A 38 -5.56 -16.08 14.34
C GLY A 38 -4.57 -14.95 14.60
N GLU A 39 -4.39 -14.64 15.88
CA GLU A 39 -3.67 -13.45 16.36
C GLU A 39 -2.17 -13.46 16.00
N GLU A 40 -1.53 -14.64 16.00
CA GLU A 40 -0.11 -14.75 15.63
C GLU A 40 0.14 -14.34 14.19
N ASN A 41 -0.74 -14.72 13.26
CA ASN A 41 -0.64 -14.33 11.86
C ASN A 41 -0.85 -12.81 11.69
N LEU A 42 -1.79 -12.24 12.44
CA LEU A 42 -2.02 -10.79 12.43
C LEU A 42 -0.80 -10.03 12.96
N ALA A 43 -0.25 -10.43 14.10
CA ALA A 43 0.93 -9.81 14.68
C ALA A 43 2.14 -9.86 13.74
N PHE A 44 2.36 -11.01 13.10
CA PHE A 44 3.42 -11.16 12.10
C PHE A 44 3.19 -10.24 10.90
N THR A 45 1.98 -10.21 10.34
CA THR A 45 1.63 -9.35 9.21
C THR A 45 1.89 -7.88 9.52
N VAL A 46 1.51 -7.41 10.71
CA VAL A 46 1.81 -6.04 11.16
C VAL A 46 3.32 -5.83 11.27
N ALA A 47 4.05 -6.77 11.85
CA ALA A 47 5.51 -6.65 12.01
C ALA A 47 6.25 -6.52 10.67
N VAL A 48 5.88 -7.31 9.65
CA VAL A 48 6.53 -7.22 8.33
C VAL A 48 6.16 -5.94 7.57
N HIS A 49 4.95 -5.40 7.76
CA HIS A 49 4.59 -4.09 7.23
C HIS A 49 5.36 -2.96 7.92
N VAL A 50 5.53 -3.01 9.24
CA VAL A 50 6.39 -2.06 9.95
C VAL A 50 7.83 -2.14 9.46
N ALA A 51 8.35 -3.34 9.22
CA ALA A 51 9.70 -3.53 8.68
C ALA A 51 9.87 -2.90 7.28
N THR A 52 8.87 -3.04 6.39
CA THR A 52 8.92 -2.40 5.06
C THR A 52 8.81 -0.88 5.15
N VAL A 53 7.99 -0.34 6.06
CA VAL A 53 7.97 1.11 6.34
C VAL A 53 9.33 1.62 6.82
N LEU A 54 9.96 0.92 7.77
CA LEU A 54 11.30 1.29 8.25
C LEU A 54 12.34 1.23 7.12
N SER A 55 12.30 0.20 6.28
CA SER A 55 13.16 0.09 5.09
C SER A 55 12.97 1.28 4.14
N THR A 56 11.73 1.67 3.88
CA THR A 56 11.40 2.84 3.06
C THR A 56 11.95 4.12 3.66
N LEU A 57 11.80 4.32 4.98
CA LEU A 57 12.36 5.48 5.69
C LEU A 57 13.88 5.56 5.56
N VAL A 58 14.58 4.42 5.64
CA VAL A 58 16.04 4.36 5.49
C VAL A 58 16.46 4.69 4.06
N ILE A 59 15.81 4.08 3.06
CA ILE A 59 16.18 4.25 1.65
C ILE A 59 15.87 5.69 1.19
N LEU A 60 14.71 6.23 1.55
CA LEU A 60 14.27 7.57 1.15
C LEU A 60 14.59 8.64 2.19
N TRP A 61 15.58 8.40 3.05
CA TRP A 61 15.91 9.33 4.14
C TRP A 61 16.22 10.75 3.66
N LYS A 62 16.92 10.89 2.54
CA LYS A 62 17.28 12.19 1.98
C LYS A 62 16.05 12.95 1.50
N GLU A 63 15.14 12.28 0.81
CA GLU A 63 13.87 12.81 0.30
C GLU A 63 12.95 13.23 1.45
N ILE A 64 12.88 12.39 2.49
CA ILE A 64 12.10 12.67 3.70
C ILE A 64 12.64 13.93 4.41
N VAL A 65 13.96 14.00 4.62
CA VAL A 65 14.60 15.19 5.23
C VAL A 65 14.37 16.44 4.37
N TRP A 66 14.45 16.33 3.06
CA TRP A 66 14.17 17.43 2.15
C TRP A 66 12.73 17.93 2.28
N LEU A 67 11.75 17.01 2.29
CA LEU A 67 10.33 17.34 2.50
C LEU A 67 10.09 18.00 3.86
N PHE A 68 10.64 17.45 4.94
CA PHE A 68 10.50 18.03 6.28
C PHE A 68 11.07 19.45 6.36
N LYS A 69 12.28 19.66 5.83
CA LYS A 69 12.89 21.00 5.82
C LYS A 69 12.03 22.01 5.05
N GLY A 70 11.54 21.64 3.87
CA GLY A 70 10.70 22.51 3.06
C GLY A 70 9.33 22.78 3.70
N PHE A 71 8.73 21.77 4.35
CA PHE A 71 7.46 21.91 5.08
C PHE A 71 7.56 22.88 6.24
N PHE A 72 8.59 22.79 7.08
CA PHE A 72 8.79 23.69 8.23
C PHE A 72 9.24 25.12 7.86
N MET A 73 9.53 25.39 6.59
CA MET A 73 9.72 26.77 6.13
C MET A 73 8.43 27.56 6.04
N PHE A 74 7.25 26.93 6.16
CA PHE A 74 5.93 27.53 6.06
C PHE A 74 5.74 28.45 4.84
N LYS A 75 6.40 28.12 3.73
CA LYS A 75 6.28 28.79 2.45
C LYS A 75 5.58 27.87 1.45
N TRP A 76 4.82 28.45 0.52
CA TRP A 76 4.17 27.67 -0.54
C TRP A 76 5.19 27.28 -1.63
N ASN A 77 6.17 26.46 -1.22
CA ASN A 77 7.21 25.89 -2.09
C ASN A 77 6.77 24.54 -2.68
N ASP A 78 7.64 23.92 -3.48
CA ASP A 78 7.31 22.63 -4.12
C ASP A 78 7.23 21.50 -3.11
N GLU A 79 8.00 21.54 -2.03
CA GLU A 79 7.94 20.59 -0.92
C GLU A 79 6.59 20.66 -0.21
N MET A 80 6.11 21.87 0.11
CA MET A 80 4.80 22.07 0.74
C MET A 80 3.67 21.55 -0.13
N LYS A 81 3.70 21.83 -1.44
CA LYS A 81 2.71 21.31 -2.41
C LYS A 81 2.73 19.79 -2.46
N TYR A 82 3.93 19.19 -2.41
CA TYR A 82 4.08 17.74 -2.43
C TYR A 82 3.49 17.11 -1.18
N VAL A 83 3.79 17.64 0.01
CA VAL A 83 3.21 17.19 1.29
C VAL A 83 1.69 17.35 1.29
N VAL A 84 1.16 18.49 0.85
CA VAL A 84 -0.28 18.72 0.74
C VAL A 84 -0.94 17.71 -0.20
N ASN A 85 -0.33 17.41 -1.34
CA ASN A 85 -0.84 16.39 -2.26
C ASN A 85 -0.87 14.99 -1.63
N ILE A 86 0.16 14.61 -0.86
CA ILE A 86 0.17 13.36 -0.09
C ILE A 86 -0.99 13.34 0.89
N LEU A 87 -1.16 14.40 1.69
CA LEU A 87 -2.25 14.47 2.67
C LEU A 87 -3.64 14.39 2.02
N ILE A 88 -3.83 15.06 0.87
CA ILE A 88 -5.07 14.97 0.10
C ILE A 88 -5.32 13.54 -0.40
N SER A 89 -4.30 12.85 -0.89
CA SER A 89 -4.43 11.47 -1.36
C SER A 89 -4.72 10.47 -0.22
N MET A 90 -4.42 10.82 1.02
CA MET A 90 -4.73 9.99 2.19
C MET A 90 -6.19 10.13 2.67
N ILE A 91 -6.91 11.19 2.30
CA ILE A 91 -8.27 11.45 2.80
C ILE A 91 -9.29 10.35 2.43
N PRO A 92 -9.35 9.84 1.19
CA PRO A 92 -10.35 8.83 0.82
C PRO A 92 -10.25 7.54 1.63
N VAL A 93 -9.05 7.08 1.96
CA VAL A 93 -8.81 5.80 2.65
C VAL A 93 -9.53 5.71 4.01
N PRO A 94 -9.32 6.62 4.97
CA PRO A 94 -10.07 6.58 6.23
C PRO A 94 -11.58 6.81 6.04
N VAL A 95 -11.98 7.63 5.05
CA VAL A 95 -13.41 7.83 4.77
C VAL A 95 -14.07 6.51 4.36
N VAL A 96 -13.46 5.77 3.43
CA VAL A 96 -13.97 4.45 3.02
C VAL A 96 -13.89 3.47 4.19
N GLY A 97 -12.77 3.43 4.93
CA GLY A 97 -12.60 2.54 6.08
C GLY A 97 -13.61 2.78 7.21
N PHE A 98 -14.05 4.03 7.45
CA PHE A 98 -15.07 4.33 8.46
C PHE A 98 -16.50 4.10 7.95
N LEU A 99 -16.81 4.51 6.71
CA LEU A 99 -18.18 4.44 6.17
C LEU A 99 -18.56 3.03 5.72
N PHE A 100 -17.60 2.23 5.26
CA PHE A 100 -17.82 0.90 4.69
C PHE A 100 -17.11 -0.21 5.48
N LYS A 101 -16.85 0.03 6.77
CA LYS A 101 -16.13 -0.91 7.63
C LYS A 101 -16.68 -2.32 7.55
N ASP A 102 -17.99 -2.49 7.74
CA ASP A 102 -18.66 -3.78 7.77
C ASP A 102 -18.56 -4.50 6.40
N THR A 103 -18.73 -3.73 5.31
CA THR A 103 -18.58 -4.26 3.94
C THR A 103 -17.15 -4.70 3.65
N VAL A 104 -16.18 -3.92 4.10
CA VAL A 104 -14.74 -4.24 3.95
C VAL A 104 -14.42 -5.51 4.74
N GLU A 105 -14.86 -5.62 5.99
CA GLU A 105 -14.67 -6.81 6.83
C GLU A 105 -15.33 -8.05 6.21
N GLU A 106 -16.53 -7.94 5.67
CA GLU A 106 -17.23 -9.03 4.97
C GLU A 106 -16.47 -9.49 3.73
N ILE A 107 -16.00 -8.55 2.90
CA ILE A 107 -15.20 -8.85 1.70
C ILE A 107 -13.89 -9.56 2.09
N PHE A 108 -13.16 -9.05 3.07
CA PHE A 108 -11.93 -9.68 3.55
C PHE A 108 -12.17 -11.02 4.25
N GLY A 109 -13.33 -11.19 4.91
CA GLY A 109 -13.76 -12.44 5.54
C GLY A 109 -14.23 -13.52 4.56
N SER A 110 -14.53 -13.16 3.30
CA SER A 110 -15.11 -14.08 2.30
C SER A 110 -14.12 -15.10 1.71
N GLY A 111 -12.85 -15.06 2.14
CA GLY A 111 -11.85 -16.07 1.85
C GLY A 111 -10.99 -15.84 0.60
N LEU A 112 -10.15 -16.82 0.28
CA LEU A 112 -9.15 -16.72 -0.79
C LEU A 112 -9.71 -16.51 -2.20
N LEU A 113 -10.97 -16.88 -2.45
CA LEU A 113 -11.57 -16.68 -3.76
C LEU A 113 -11.64 -15.19 -4.12
N VAL A 114 -12.08 -14.36 -3.17
CA VAL A 114 -12.17 -12.90 -3.37
C VAL A 114 -10.78 -12.30 -3.51
N VAL A 115 -9.82 -12.71 -2.68
CA VAL A 115 -8.42 -12.30 -2.81
C VAL A 115 -7.89 -12.63 -4.21
N GLY A 116 -8.14 -13.85 -4.71
CA GLY A 116 -7.73 -14.27 -6.06
C GLY A 116 -8.36 -13.41 -7.16
N ILE A 117 -9.64 -13.11 -7.07
CA ILE A 117 -10.34 -12.24 -8.04
C ILE A 117 -9.73 -10.83 -8.01
N CYS A 118 -9.50 -10.25 -6.84
CA CYS A 118 -8.87 -8.93 -6.70
C CYS A 118 -7.46 -8.90 -7.29
N LEU A 119 -6.66 -9.95 -7.09
CA LEU A 119 -5.34 -10.07 -7.69
C LEU A 119 -5.39 -10.16 -9.23
N LEU A 120 -6.37 -10.88 -9.79
CA LEU A 120 -6.59 -10.93 -11.24
C LEU A 120 -7.00 -9.56 -11.81
N VAL A 121 -7.85 -8.81 -11.11
CA VAL A 121 -8.21 -7.43 -11.49
C VAL A 121 -6.96 -6.55 -11.46
N THR A 122 -6.15 -6.63 -10.40
CA THR A 122 -4.88 -5.89 -10.31
C THR A 122 -3.94 -6.24 -11.45
N ALA A 123 -3.80 -7.54 -11.77
CA ALA A 123 -2.97 -7.99 -12.89
C ALA A 123 -3.47 -7.44 -14.23
N ALA A 124 -4.78 -7.40 -14.46
CA ALA A 124 -5.37 -6.82 -15.67
C ALA A 124 -5.11 -5.31 -15.77
N LEU A 125 -5.23 -4.58 -14.65
CA LEU A 125 -4.92 -3.14 -14.59
C LEU A 125 -3.44 -2.87 -14.85
N LEU A 126 -2.54 -3.70 -14.30
CA LEU A 126 -1.10 -3.58 -14.54
C LEU A 126 -0.74 -3.89 -16.00
N ALA A 127 -1.34 -4.92 -16.60
CA ALA A 127 -1.18 -5.22 -18.01
C ALA A 127 -1.66 -4.05 -18.88
N PHE A 128 -2.83 -3.48 -18.57
CA PHE A 128 -3.32 -2.28 -19.26
C PHE A 128 -2.35 -1.11 -19.10
N ALA A 129 -1.84 -0.85 -17.91
CA ALA A 129 -0.88 0.23 -17.64
C ALA A 129 0.45 0.02 -18.39
N TYR A 130 0.89 -1.23 -18.54
CA TYR A 130 2.11 -1.57 -19.29
C TYR A 130 1.97 -1.24 -20.78
N PHE A 131 0.81 -1.53 -21.39
CA PHE A 131 0.57 -1.25 -22.81
C PHE A 131 0.07 0.17 -23.07
N ALA A 132 -0.41 0.88 -22.05
CA ALA A 132 -0.87 2.25 -22.19
C ALA A 132 0.34 3.19 -22.42
N LYS A 133 0.17 4.15 -23.31
CA LYS A 133 1.19 5.19 -23.50
C LYS A 133 1.28 6.07 -22.24
N PRO A 134 2.45 6.17 -21.60
CA PRO A 134 2.59 6.98 -20.40
C PRO A 134 2.31 8.45 -20.72
N ARG A 135 1.39 9.06 -19.97
CA ARG A 135 1.14 10.50 -20.03
C ARG A 135 2.13 11.17 -19.08
N GLN A 136 3.14 11.81 -19.62
CA GLN A 136 4.09 12.59 -18.83
C GLN A 136 3.39 13.83 -18.29
N LYS A 137 3.31 13.95 -16.98
CA LYS A 137 2.78 15.12 -16.28
C LYS A 137 3.86 15.61 -15.33
N GLU A 138 4.39 16.79 -15.58
CA GLU A 138 5.50 17.35 -14.80
C GLU A 138 5.09 17.70 -13.36
N LYS A 139 3.82 18.03 -13.13
CA LYS A 139 3.30 18.40 -11.80
C LYS A 139 1.98 17.72 -11.54
N ILE A 140 1.86 17.11 -10.37
CA ILE A 140 0.64 16.52 -9.86
C ILE A 140 -0.20 17.64 -9.22
N SER A 141 -1.46 17.79 -9.67
CA SER A 141 -2.41 18.72 -9.05
C SER A 141 -3.08 18.08 -7.82
N MET A 142 -3.72 18.90 -6.99
CA MET A 142 -4.50 18.40 -5.85
C MET A 142 -5.64 17.46 -6.28
N LEU A 143 -6.24 17.71 -7.46
CA LEU A 143 -7.27 16.83 -8.02
C LEU A 143 -6.69 15.47 -8.42
N ASP A 144 -5.50 15.44 -9.03
CA ASP A 144 -4.83 14.17 -9.35
C ASP A 144 -4.51 13.39 -8.08
N ALA A 145 -4.02 14.06 -7.04
CA ALA A 145 -3.74 13.46 -5.73
C ALA A 145 -5.00 12.86 -5.09
N PHE A 146 -6.13 13.55 -5.17
CA PHE A 146 -7.42 13.06 -4.67
C PHE A 146 -7.91 11.83 -5.46
N ILE A 147 -7.80 11.86 -6.80
CA ILE A 147 -8.16 10.71 -7.66
C ILE A 147 -7.29 9.49 -7.34
N ILE A 148 -5.99 9.69 -7.14
CA ILE A 148 -5.07 8.63 -6.71
C ILE A 148 -5.54 8.07 -5.35
N GLY A 149 -5.92 8.94 -4.42
CA GLY A 149 -6.45 8.53 -3.12
C GLY A 149 -7.74 7.70 -3.21
N ILE A 150 -8.66 8.05 -4.11
CA ILE A 150 -9.87 7.23 -4.38
C ILE A 150 -9.50 5.86 -4.96
N ALA A 151 -8.50 5.81 -5.84
CA ALA A 151 -8.05 4.55 -6.43
C ALA A 151 -7.35 3.61 -5.42
N GLN A 152 -6.87 4.15 -4.30
CA GLN A 152 -6.24 3.40 -3.22
C GLN A 152 -7.23 2.98 -2.11
N ALA A 153 -8.40 3.61 -2.02
CA ALA A 153 -9.42 3.35 -1.02
C ALA A 153 -10.32 2.17 -1.39
#